data_ada9f332d453ff1ae875523bbfb60a66
#
_entry.id   ada9f332d453ff1ae875523bbfb60a66
#
_cell.length_a   1.000
_cell.length_b   1.000
_cell.length_c   1.000
_cell.angle_alpha   90.00
_cell.angle_beta   90.00
_cell.angle_gamma   90.00
#
_symmetry.space_group_name_H-M   'P 1'
#
loop_
_entity.id
_entity.type
_entity.pdbx_description
1 polymer ?
#
loop_
_entity_poly.entity_id
_entity_poly.type
_entity_poly.pdbx_seq_one_letter_code
_entity_poly.pdbx_strand_id
1 'polypeptide(L)'
;MDRPNESDDNGLHLFKYSVQQNEPIDKYFILDSKNRDYDEIKKIGKVIPYKSLKHRFLGLYAENIITSHPDNGIIYPFWGGYPYFAGLLKSNNIFLQHGILKDDISDWLNKKNMNLSFFLVSSEKEYVSIFRHHYNYDEQVIQLKGLPRYDNLQNVEDKHEIIIMPSWRRY
;
A
#
# COMPACT_ATOMS: atom_id res chain seq x y z
N MET A 1 -0.26 4.94 2.68
CA MET A 1 0.37 4.39 3.92
C MET A 1 0.97 3.02 3.65
N ASP A 2 2.03 2.68 4.33
CA ASP A 2 2.53 1.32 4.46
C ASP A 2 1.95 0.66 5.71
N ARG A 3 2.54 -0.42 6.23
CA ARG A 3 2.15 -0.86 7.58
C ARG A 3 2.46 0.23 8.59
N PRO A 4 1.66 0.38 9.65
CA PRO A 4 1.82 1.51 10.57
C PRO A 4 3.20 1.61 11.23
N ASN A 5 3.90 0.50 11.38
CA ASN A 5 5.24 0.41 11.96
C ASN A 5 6.37 0.36 10.92
N GLU A 6 6.04 0.39 9.63
CA GLU A 6 7.00 0.34 8.51
C GLU A 6 6.96 1.65 7.72
N SER A 7 8.10 2.07 7.22
CA SER A 7 8.28 3.37 6.55
C SER A 7 9.24 3.30 5.37
N ASP A 8 9.22 2.19 4.64
CA ASP A 8 10.11 1.99 3.50
C ASP A 8 9.50 1.05 2.44
N ASP A 9 8.21 1.24 2.16
CA ASP A 9 7.52 0.48 1.13
C ASP A 9 6.91 1.44 0.08
N ASN A 10 6.19 0.89 -0.88
CA ASN A 10 5.64 1.60 -2.04
C ASN A 10 4.81 2.83 -1.66
N GLY A 11 4.09 2.79 -0.54
CA GLY A 11 3.29 3.92 -0.07
C GLY A 11 4.13 5.13 0.30
N LEU A 12 5.28 4.95 0.98
CA LEU A 12 6.17 6.05 1.30
C LEU A 12 6.85 6.61 0.05
N HIS A 13 7.32 5.74 -0.85
CA HIS A 13 7.96 6.20 -2.09
C HIS A 13 6.99 7.03 -2.95
N LEU A 14 5.76 6.57 -3.12
CA LEU A 14 4.73 7.34 -3.81
C LEU A 14 4.38 8.64 -3.08
N PHE A 15 4.32 8.64 -1.74
CA PHE A 15 4.08 9.86 -0.96
C PHE A 15 5.18 10.90 -1.18
N LYS A 16 6.46 10.50 -1.09
CA LYS A 16 7.60 11.38 -1.35
C LYS A 16 7.52 12.02 -2.73
N TYR A 17 7.27 11.22 -3.75
CA TYR A 17 7.09 11.69 -5.12
C TYR A 17 5.90 12.65 -5.21
N SER A 18 4.75 12.27 -4.69
CA SER A 18 3.51 13.05 -4.80
C SER A 18 3.60 14.42 -4.15
N VAL A 19 4.34 14.54 -3.02
CA VAL A 19 4.53 15.83 -2.35
C VAL A 19 5.35 16.81 -3.19
N GLN A 20 6.27 16.30 -4.00
CA GLN A 20 7.07 17.11 -4.93
C GLN A 20 6.22 17.63 -6.11
N GLN A 21 5.12 16.95 -6.42
CA GLN A 21 4.18 17.41 -7.44
C GLN A 21 3.28 18.49 -6.83
N ASN A 22 3.30 19.67 -7.44
CA ASN A 22 2.53 20.82 -6.96
C ASN A 22 1.04 20.72 -7.38
N GLU A 23 0.38 19.63 -6.97
CA GLU A 23 -1.03 19.38 -7.24
C GLU A 23 -1.90 19.93 -6.11
N PRO A 24 -3.08 20.50 -6.39
CA PRO A 24 -3.99 21.05 -5.40
C PRO A 24 -4.78 19.95 -4.65
N ILE A 25 -4.07 18.94 -4.14
CA ILE A 25 -4.64 17.79 -3.43
C ILE A 25 -4.00 17.72 -2.04
N ASP A 26 -4.81 17.55 -1.02
CA ASP A 26 -4.32 17.29 0.34
C ASP A 26 -3.80 15.86 0.47
N LYS A 27 -2.50 15.73 0.75
CA LYS A 27 -1.80 14.46 0.84
C LYS A 27 -1.32 14.23 2.27
N TYR A 28 -1.67 13.08 2.82
CA TYR A 28 -1.32 12.70 4.19
C TYR A 28 -0.67 11.32 4.22
N PHE A 29 0.41 11.17 4.97
CA PHE A 29 1.00 9.86 5.26
C PHE A 29 0.60 9.42 6.66
N ILE A 30 0.07 8.20 6.79
CA ILE A 30 -0.33 7.63 8.07
C ILE A 30 0.81 6.74 8.57
N LEU A 31 1.30 7.01 9.79
CA LEU A 31 2.43 6.29 10.38
C LEU A 31 2.27 6.23 11.90
N ASP A 32 2.78 5.17 12.53
CA ASP A 32 2.82 5.11 13.99
C ASP A 32 3.79 6.18 14.51
N SER A 33 3.36 6.95 15.51
CA SER A 33 4.19 8.00 16.10
C SER A 33 5.45 7.47 16.81
N LYS A 34 5.52 6.16 17.06
CA LYS A 34 6.69 5.47 17.61
C LYS A 34 7.66 4.96 16.53
N ASN A 35 7.30 5.10 15.25
CA ASN A 35 8.20 4.72 14.17
C ASN A 35 9.47 5.59 14.20
N ARG A 36 10.64 4.96 14.03
CA ARG A 36 11.95 5.63 14.08
C ARG A 36 12.08 6.78 13.07
N ASP A 37 11.40 6.66 11.92
CA ASP A 37 11.52 7.62 10.81
C ASP A 37 10.38 8.67 10.84
N TYR A 38 9.53 8.68 11.89
CA TYR A 38 8.35 9.53 11.98
C TYR A 38 8.68 11.01 11.80
N ASP A 39 9.68 11.52 12.53
CA ASP A 39 10.06 12.94 12.48
C ASP A 39 10.73 13.32 11.16
N GLU A 40 11.49 12.41 10.55
CA GLU A 40 12.10 12.64 9.23
C GLU A 40 11.03 12.70 8.12
N ILE A 41 10.07 11.80 8.15
CA ILE A 41 8.98 11.80 7.15
C ILE A 41 8.09 13.04 7.33
N LYS A 42 7.91 13.51 8.56
CA LYS A 42 7.17 14.73 8.86
C LYS A 42 7.81 15.99 8.27
N LYS A 43 9.12 15.99 8.04
CA LYS A 43 9.82 17.10 7.34
C LYS A 43 9.50 17.11 5.84
N ILE A 44 9.12 15.96 5.28
CA ILE A 44 8.80 15.82 3.85
C ILE A 44 7.38 16.30 3.56
N GLY A 45 6.42 15.98 4.45
CA GLY A 45 5.01 16.33 4.23
C GLY A 45 4.12 16.09 5.43
N LYS A 46 2.80 16.17 5.23
CA LYS A 46 1.82 16.05 6.30
C LYS A 46 1.73 14.59 6.78
N VAL A 47 2.22 14.29 7.98
CA VAL A 47 2.12 12.98 8.63
C VAL A 47 1.07 12.99 9.72
N ILE A 48 0.30 11.91 9.82
CA ILE A 48 -0.76 11.74 10.81
C ILE A 48 -0.49 10.48 11.63
N PRO A 49 -0.54 10.58 12.96
CA PRO A 49 -0.35 9.43 13.82
C PRO A 49 -1.41 8.35 13.57
N TYR A 50 -0.96 7.12 13.40
CA TYR A 50 -1.85 5.97 13.27
C TYR A 50 -2.80 5.86 14.48
N LYS A 51 -4.06 5.53 14.23
CA LYS A 51 -5.14 5.46 15.25
C LYS A 51 -5.51 6.77 15.96
N SER A 52 -4.95 7.90 15.57
CA SER A 52 -5.39 9.21 16.08
C SER A 52 -6.83 9.53 15.66
N LEU A 53 -7.47 10.50 16.34
CA LEU A 53 -8.79 11.00 15.94
C LEU A 53 -8.78 11.52 14.50
N LYS A 54 -7.70 12.21 14.11
CA LYS A 54 -7.55 12.73 12.73
C LYS A 54 -7.46 11.59 11.72
N HIS A 55 -6.76 10.49 12.03
CA HIS A 55 -6.73 9.31 11.16
C HIS A 55 -8.12 8.70 10.99
N ARG A 56 -8.91 8.60 12.06
CA ARG A 56 -10.30 8.10 11.99
C ARG A 56 -11.18 8.98 11.11
N PHE A 57 -11.05 10.30 11.28
CA PHE A 57 -11.76 11.26 10.43
C PHE A 57 -11.38 11.08 8.96
N LEU A 58 -10.09 11.01 8.64
CA LEU A 58 -9.63 10.79 7.28
C LEU A 58 -10.11 9.44 6.71
N GLY A 59 -10.13 8.40 7.53
CA GLY A 59 -10.63 7.08 7.10
C GLY A 59 -12.12 7.10 6.69
N LEU A 60 -12.91 8.04 7.21
CA LEU A 60 -14.32 8.20 6.83
C LEU A 60 -14.54 9.11 5.60
N TYR A 61 -13.69 10.11 5.42
CA TYR A 61 -13.91 11.20 4.44
C TYR A 61 -12.87 11.26 3.32
N ALA A 62 -11.82 10.45 3.38
CA ALA A 62 -10.84 10.41 2.31
C ALA A 62 -11.48 9.92 1.00
N GLU A 63 -11.22 10.62 -0.09
CA GLU A 63 -11.64 10.20 -1.43
C GLU A 63 -10.83 8.98 -1.89
N ASN A 64 -9.54 9.00 -1.63
CA ASN A 64 -8.64 7.91 -2.00
C ASN A 64 -7.80 7.46 -0.80
N ILE A 65 -7.71 6.16 -0.59
CA ILE A 65 -6.83 5.53 0.37
C ILE A 65 -5.81 4.69 -0.40
N ILE A 66 -4.54 5.07 -0.30
CA ILE A 66 -3.44 4.45 -1.02
C ILE A 66 -2.60 3.68 -0.01
N THR A 67 -2.39 2.39 -0.25
CA THR A 67 -1.69 1.51 0.70
C THR A 67 -0.87 0.43 0.01
N SER A 68 0.23 0.04 0.65
CA SER A 68 1.02 -1.13 0.26
C SER A 68 0.46 -2.44 0.84
N HIS A 69 -0.50 -2.36 1.77
CA HIS A 69 -1.16 -3.51 2.39
C HIS A 69 -2.68 -3.33 2.40
N PRO A 70 -3.46 -4.23 1.81
CA PRO A 70 -4.90 -4.04 1.62
C PRO A 70 -5.76 -4.43 2.82
N ASP A 71 -5.17 -4.81 3.95
CA ASP A 71 -5.90 -5.24 5.14
C ASP A 71 -6.76 -4.11 5.71
N ASN A 72 -8.07 -4.30 5.68
CA ASN A 72 -9.05 -3.33 6.21
C ASN A 72 -8.85 -3.03 7.69
N GLY A 73 -8.34 -3.98 8.48
CA GLY A 73 -8.02 -3.77 9.89
C GLY A 73 -6.82 -2.83 10.12
N ILE A 74 -5.94 -2.72 9.12
CA ILE A 74 -4.81 -1.80 9.12
C ILE A 74 -5.24 -0.44 8.56
N ILE A 75 -5.93 -0.43 7.43
CA ILE A 75 -6.33 0.78 6.70
C ILE A 75 -7.30 1.64 7.53
N TYR A 76 -8.30 0.99 8.14
CA TYR A 76 -9.37 1.68 8.85
C TYR A 76 -9.20 1.51 10.37
N PRO A 77 -8.94 2.60 11.11
CA PRO A 77 -8.57 2.54 12.52
C PRO A 77 -9.77 2.39 13.46
N PHE A 78 -10.71 1.48 13.17
CA PHE A 78 -11.95 1.29 13.91
C PHE A 78 -11.95 0.05 14.82
N TRP A 79 -10.78 -0.56 15.07
CA TRP A 79 -10.61 -1.67 16.03
C TRP A 79 -11.65 -2.80 15.90
N GLY A 80 -11.73 -3.40 14.74
CA GLY A 80 -12.71 -4.46 14.47
C GLY A 80 -14.13 -3.95 14.15
N GLY A 81 -14.35 -2.65 14.25
CA GLY A 81 -15.62 -2.03 13.87
C GLY A 81 -15.82 -1.85 12.36
N TYR A 82 -14.83 -2.18 11.52
CA TYR A 82 -14.92 -2.03 10.07
C TYR A 82 -16.24 -2.55 9.47
N PRO A 83 -16.76 -3.74 9.82
CA PRO A 83 -18.02 -4.22 9.26
C PRO A 83 -19.22 -3.29 9.50
N TYR A 84 -19.22 -2.54 10.60
CA TYR A 84 -20.29 -1.60 10.93
C TYR A 84 -20.17 -0.28 10.15
N PHE A 85 -19.00 0.07 9.69
CA PHE A 85 -18.72 1.30 8.95
C PHE A 85 -18.58 1.09 7.45
N ALA A 86 -18.43 -0.15 6.98
CA ALA A 86 -18.13 -0.47 5.58
C ALA A 86 -19.11 0.20 4.59
N GLY A 87 -20.41 0.26 4.92
CA GLY A 87 -21.41 0.92 4.08
C GLY A 87 -21.33 2.46 4.05
N LEU A 88 -20.58 3.08 4.97
CA LEU A 88 -20.36 4.53 5.02
C LEU A 88 -19.07 4.95 4.33
N LEU A 89 -18.17 4.00 4.08
CA LEU A 89 -16.87 4.27 3.46
C LEU A 89 -17.05 4.43 1.94
N LYS A 90 -16.72 5.59 1.43
CA LYS A 90 -16.82 5.91 0.01
C LYS A 90 -15.47 6.05 -0.68
N SER A 91 -14.39 5.76 0.04
CA SER A 91 -13.03 5.89 -0.49
C SER A 91 -12.74 4.87 -1.58
N ASN A 92 -12.00 5.29 -2.59
CA ASN A 92 -11.33 4.41 -3.53
C ASN A 92 -10.13 3.77 -2.86
N ASN A 93 -10.09 2.46 -2.77
CA ASN A 93 -8.98 1.74 -2.19
C ASN A 93 -7.96 1.38 -3.28
N ILE A 94 -6.79 1.98 -3.20
CA ILE A 94 -5.68 1.83 -4.15
C ILE A 94 -4.61 0.97 -3.48
N PHE A 95 -4.40 -0.22 -4.02
CA PHE A 95 -3.42 -1.17 -3.52
C PHE A 95 -2.16 -1.17 -4.38
N LEU A 96 -1.03 -0.73 -3.80
CA LEU A 96 0.25 -0.60 -4.48
C LEU A 96 1.11 -1.86 -4.46
N GLN A 97 0.65 -2.92 -3.78
CA GLN A 97 1.48 -4.08 -3.47
C GLN A 97 2.67 -3.76 -2.54
N HIS A 98 3.24 -4.79 -1.95
CA HIS A 98 4.49 -4.73 -1.19
C HIS A 98 5.54 -5.70 -1.73
N GLY A 99 5.19 -6.48 -2.74
CA GLY A 99 6.06 -7.44 -3.41
C GLY A 99 5.38 -8.05 -4.61
N ILE A 100 6.03 -9.01 -5.26
CA ILE A 100 5.50 -9.73 -6.41
C ILE A 100 4.73 -10.94 -5.90
N LEU A 101 3.48 -11.10 -6.33
CA LEU A 101 2.67 -12.28 -6.03
C LEU A 101 3.18 -13.48 -6.84
N LYS A 102 3.70 -14.46 -6.13
CA LYS A 102 4.11 -15.74 -6.70
C LYS A 102 3.06 -16.82 -6.49
N ASP A 103 2.51 -16.86 -5.28
CA ASP A 103 1.57 -17.88 -4.86
C ASP A 103 0.11 -17.36 -4.99
N ASP A 104 -0.84 -18.29 -5.15
CA ASP A 104 -2.25 -17.93 -5.13
C ASP A 104 -2.68 -17.58 -3.71
N ILE A 105 -3.15 -16.34 -3.54
CA ILE A 105 -3.70 -15.81 -2.28
C ILE A 105 -5.12 -15.29 -2.47
N SER A 106 -5.82 -15.76 -3.51
CA SER A 106 -7.18 -15.35 -3.84
C SER A 106 -8.21 -15.67 -2.76
N ASP A 107 -7.92 -16.61 -1.85
CA ASP A 107 -8.80 -16.93 -0.72
C ASP A 107 -9.12 -15.70 0.14
N TRP A 108 -8.18 -14.79 0.31
CA TRP A 108 -8.39 -13.58 1.09
C TRP A 108 -8.30 -12.28 0.26
N LEU A 109 -7.42 -12.22 -0.75
CA LEU A 109 -7.21 -11.05 -1.60
C LEU A 109 -8.11 -11.10 -2.84
N ASN A 110 -9.39 -11.27 -2.67
CA ASN A 110 -10.37 -11.24 -3.75
C ASN A 110 -11.32 -10.04 -3.63
N LYS A 111 -12.01 -9.72 -4.72
CA LYS A 111 -12.94 -8.58 -4.80
C LYS A 111 -14.01 -8.58 -3.72
N LYS A 112 -14.45 -9.76 -3.26
CA LYS A 112 -15.47 -9.88 -2.21
C LYS A 112 -14.95 -9.44 -0.84
N ASN A 113 -13.69 -9.80 -0.54
CA ASN A 113 -13.08 -9.51 0.75
C ASN A 113 -12.44 -8.12 0.78
N MET A 114 -11.83 -7.72 -0.35
CA MET A 114 -11.09 -6.47 -0.50
C MET A 114 -11.63 -5.71 -1.71
N ASN A 115 -12.49 -4.73 -1.46
CA ASN A 115 -13.06 -3.89 -2.53
C ASN A 115 -12.03 -2.86 -3.00
N LEU A 116 -11.14 -3.29 -3.91
CA LEU A 116 -10.10 -2.44 -4.48
C LEU A 116 -10.62 -1.76 -5.76
N SER A 117 -10.32 -0.47 -5.88
CA SER A 117 -10.55 0.31 -7.10
C SER A 117 -9.33 0.31 -8.02
N PHE A 118 -8.16 -0.03 -7.47
CA PHE A 118 -6.90 -0.12 -8.18
C PHE A 118 -6.01 -1.16 -7.50
N PHE A 119 -5.45 -2.07 -8.28
CA PHE A 119 -4.56 -3.11 -7.82
C PHE A 119 -3.32 -3.14 -8.72
N LEU A 120 -2.20 -2.69 -8.18
CA LEU A 120 -0.93 -2.60 -8.89
C LEU A 120 -0.27 -3.97 -8.99
N VAL A 121 0.22 -4.30 -10.18
CA VAL A 121 1.08 -5.45 -10.44
C VAL A 121 2.31 -5.02 -11.21
N SER A 122 3.41 -5.72 -11.03
CA SER A 122 4.73 -5.32 -11.54
C SER A 122 5.23 -6.15 -12.72
N SER A 123 4.57 -7.27 -13.03
CA SER A 123 4.97 -8.14 -14.12
C SER A 123 3.77 -8.75 -14.85
N GLU A 124 3.97 -9.06 -16.14
CA GLU A 124 2.96 -9.74 -16.95
C GLU A 124 2.55 -11.10 -16.36
N LYS A 125 3.50 -11.83 -15.77
CA LYS A 125 3.22 -13.13 -15.14
C LYS A 125 2.28 -13.00 -13.96
N GLU A 126 2.49 -11.97 -13.15
CA GLU A 126 1.62 -11.63 -12.03
C GLU A 126 0.22 -11.21 -12.52
N TYR A 127 0.17 -10.33 -13.52
CA TYR A 127 -1.08 -9.91 -14.16
C TYR A 127 -1.90 -11.11 -14.66
N VAL A 128 -1.29 -12.01 -15.43
CA VAL A 128 -1.95 -13.21 -15.95
C VAL A 128 -2.37 -14.14 -14.80
N SER A 129 -1.57 -14.26 -13.75
CA SER A 129 -1.86 -15.11 -12.60
C SER A 129 -3.14 -14.69 -11.87
N ILE A 130 -3.37 -13.38 -11.72
CA ILE A 130 -4.59 -12.86 -11.07
C ILE A 130 -5.85 -13.30 -11.81
N PHE A 131 -5.85 -13.34 -13.15
CA PHE A 131 -7.00 -13.78 -13.93
C PHE A 131 -7.16 -15.30 -14.03
N ARG A 132 -6.11 -16.08 -13.73
CA ARG A 132 -6.17 -17.54 -13.67
C ARG A 132 -6.74 -18.05 -12.35
N HIS A 133 -6.72 -17.25 -11.31
CA HIS A 133 -7.17 -17.61 -9.97
C HIS A 133 -8.45 -16.84 -9.60
N HIS A 134 -9.02 -17.14 -8.45
CA HIS A 134 -10.33 -16.65 -8.02
C HIS A 134 -10.30 -15.25 -7.37
N TYR A 135 -9.45 -14.33 -7.85
CA TYR A 135 -9.41 -12.95 -7.35
C TYR A 135 -10.67 -12.16 -7.73
N ASN A 136 -11.28 -12.46 -8.88
CA ASN A 136 -12.55 -11.88 -9.34
C ASN A 136 -12.57 -10.35 -9.48
N TYR A 137 -11.42 -9.71 -9.68
CA TYR A 137 -11.36 -8.30 -10.04
C TYR A 137 -11.64 -8.10 -11.52
N ASP A 138 -12.26 -6.96 -11.84
CA ASP A 138 -12.44 -6.52 -13.22
C ASP A 138 -11.07 -6.11 -13.81
N GLU A 139 -10.89 -6.29 -15.11
CA GLU A 139 -9.62 -6.01 -15.79
C GLU A 139 -9.12 -4.58 -15.57
N GLN A 140 -10.03 -3.60 -15.56
CA GLN A 140 -9.71 -2.20 -15.33
C GLN A 140 -9.14 -1.90 -13.95
N VAL A 141 -9.36 -2.77 -12.96
CA VAL A 141 -8.83 -2.62 -11.60
C VAL A 141 -7.36 -3.01 -11.54
N ILE A 142 -6.96 -4.00 -12.34
CA ILE A 142 -5.59 -4.53 -12.34
C ILE A 142 -4.71 -3.70 -13.26
N GLN A 143 -3.65 -3.12 -12.71
CA GLN A 143 -2.78 -2.19 -13.43
C GLN A 143 -1.32 -2.65 -13.43
N LEU A 144 -0.81 -3.00 -14.61
CA LEU A 144 0.59 -3.35 -14.81
C LEU A 144 1.43 -2.08 -15.01
N LYS A 145 2.08 -1.59 -13.93
CA LYS A 145 2.83 -0.32 -13.94
C LYS A 145 4.23 -0.40 -13.31
N GLY A 146 4.51 -1.36 -12.47
CA GLY A 146 5.72 -1.41 -11.65
C GLY A 146 5.50 -0.85 -10.24
N LEU A 147 6.46 -1.14 -9.35
CA LEU A 147 6.37 -0.76 -7.94
C LEU A 147 7.06 0.58 -7.68
N PRO A 148 6.43 1.55 -7.00
CA PRO A 148 6.99 2.89 -6.78
C PRO A 148 8.38 2.89 -6.13
N ARG A 149 8.69 1.94 -5.25
CA ARG A 149 10.01 1.85 -4.61
C ARG A 149 11.15 1.53 -5.59
N TYR A 150 10.83 0.94 -6.75
CA TYR A 150 11.84 0.60 -7.75
C TYR A 150 12.34 1.82 -8.53
N ASP A 151 11.59 2.92 -8.54
CA ASP A 151 12.01 4.17 -9.19
C ASP A 151 13.27 4.77 -8.55
N ASN A 152 13.57 4.40 -7.31
CA ASN A 152 14.77 4.83 -6.59
C ASN A 152 15.95 3.85 -6.67
N LEU A 153 15.81 2.75 -7.40
CA LEU A 153 16.93 1.84 -7.64
C LEU A 153 17.97 2.54 -8.53
N GLN A 154 19.15 2.79 -7.97
CA GLN A 154 20.28 3.33 -8.70
C GLN A 154 21.22 2.20 -9.07
N ASN A 155 21.77 2.29 -10.27
CA ASN A 155 22.88 1.43 -10.66
C ASN A 155 24.12 1.87 -9.87
N VAL A 156 24.47 1.12 -8.83
CA VAL A 156 25.68 1.34 -8.05
C VAL A 156 26.81 0.63 -8.77
N GLU A 157 28.02 1.24 -8.81
CA GLU A 157 29.21 0.62 -9.37
C GLU A 157 29.36 -0.84 -8.95
N ASP A 158 29.69 -1.72 -9.90
CA ASP A 158 29.85 -3.16 -9.65
C ASP A 158 30.84 -3.40 -8.51
N LYS A 159 30.30 -3.59 -7.34
CA LYS A 159 31.04 -4.23 -6.26
C LYS A 159 30.99 -5.73 -6.53
N HIS A 160 32.10 -6.36 -6.75
CA HIS A 160 32.20 -7.82 -6.94
C HIS A 160 31.77 -8.57 -5.64
N GLU A 161 30.54 -8.32 -5.19
CA GLU A 161 29.95 -8.86 -3.97
C GLU A 161 28.76 -9.75 -4.32
N ILE A 162 28.68 -10.90 -3.72
CA ILE A 162 27.54 -11.82 -3.84
C ILE A 162 26.72 -11.74 -2.54
N ILE A 163 25.47 -11.28 -2.63
CA ILE A 163 24.54 -11.26 -1.51
C ILE A 163 23.63 -12.49 -1.60
N ILE A 164 23.67 -13.34 -0.58
CA ILE A 164 22.79 -14.50 -0.46
C ILE A 164 21.68 -14.15 0.55
N MET A 165 20.45 -14.00 0.07
CA MET A 165 19.28 -13.70 0.89
C MET A 165 18.21 -14.79 0.71
N PRO A 166 18.30 -15.93 1.41
CA PRO A 166 17.29 -16.95 1.33
C PRO A 166 15.98 -16.45 1.95
N SER A 167 14.86 -16.67 1.27
CA SER A 167 13.55 -16.39 1.84
C SER A 167 13.25 -17.40 2.96
N TRP A 168 12.57 -16.94 4.01
CA TRP A 168 12.08 -17.81 5.06
C TRP A 168 11.03 -18.79 4.51
N ARG A 169 11.00 -20.01 5.01
CA ARG A 169 9.94 -21.00 4.73
C ARG A 169 9.24 -21.35 6.05
N ARG A 170 7.92 -21.48 6.00
CA ARG A 170 7.19 -22.14 7.08
C ARG A 170 7.42 -23.65 6.91
N TYR A 171 7.99 -24.28 7.89
CA TYR A 171 8.09 -25.74 8.00
C TYR A 171 6.88 -26.23 8.79
#